data_83a41367f6b1624626a491d9b2c21407
#
_entry.id   83a41367f6b1624626a491d9b2c21407
#
_cell.length_a   1.000
_cell.length_b   1.000
_cell.length_c   1.000
_cell.angle_alpha   90.00
_cell.angle_beta   90.00
_cell.angle_gamma   90.00
#
_symmetry.space_group_name_H-M   'P 1'
#
loop_
_entity.id
_entity.type
_entity.pdbx_description
1 polymer ?
#
loop_
_entity_poly.entity_id
_entity_poly.type
_entity_poly.pdbx_seq_one_letter_code
_entity_poly.pdbx_strand_id
1 'polypeptide(L)'
;DDVESRGLGDVYKRQDHIGAEVITTFDLRMTSPNEEPVMNTAEVHTIEHLGATFLRNHPEYKDKTVYFGPMGCRTGFYLLLAGDLSSKDIVPLMVEMFEFIRDYKGEVPGASPKDCGNYLDMNLGMANYLAKRYLDNVLYNIDDSRLVYPE
;
A
#
# COMPACT_ATOMS: atom_id res chain seq x y z
N ASP A 1 4.95 -16.28 11.82
CA ASP A 1 3.70 -15.63 11.61
C ASP A 1 3.01 -16.14 10.36
N ASP A 2 1.71 -16.37 10.45
CA ASP A 2 0.91 -16.93 9.37
C ASP A 2 0.85 -16.06 8.12
N VAL A 3 1.22 -14.80 8.23
CA VAL A 3 1.28 -13.86 7.10
C VAL A 3 2.11 -14.44 5.96
N GLU A 4 3.19 -15.13 6.28
CA GLU A 4 4.13 -15.65 5.29
C GLU A 4 3.57 -16.78 4.44
N SER A 5 2.52 -17.45 4.90
CA SER A 5 1.92 -18.58 4.17
C SER A 5 0.71 -18.18 3.35
N ARG A 6 0.36 -16.90 3.33
CA ARG A 6 -0.83 -16.41 2.63
C ARG A 6 -0.58 -16.21 1.16
N GLY A 7 -1.66 -16.30 0.39
CA GLY A 7 -1.57 -16.17 -1.05
C GLY A 7 -1.21 -14.77 -1.53
N LEU A 8 -1.05 -14.67 -2.84
CA LEU A 8 -0.68 -13.44 -3.52
C LEU A 8 -1.71 -12.32 -3.30
N GLY A 9 -1.18 -11.17 -2.90
CA GLY A 9 -1.88 -9.90 -3.05
C GLY A 9 -3.22 -9.78 -2.36
N ASP A 10 -3.22 -9.82 -1.05
CA ASP A 10 -4.45 -9.68 -0.27
C ASP A 10 -4.51 -8.31 0.41
N VAL A 11 -5.69 -7.96 0.92
CA VAL A 11 -5.90 -6.79 1.75
C VAL A 11 -6.47 -7.25 3.08
N TYR A 12 -5.65 -7.21 4.11
CA TYR A 12 -6.03 -7.61 5.46
C TYR A 12 -6.08 -6.42 6.40
N LYS A 13 -6.78 -6.54 7.52
CA LYS A 13 -6.85 -5.47 8.51
C LYS A 13 -6.59 -5.96 9.92
N ARG A 14 -6.11 -5.04 10.74
CA ARG A 14 -6.01 -5.18 12.19
C ARG A 14 -6.44 -3.85 12.82
N GLN A 15 -7.06 -3.89 13.99
CA GLN A 15 -7.47 -2.68 14.69
C GLN A 15 -6.82 -2.56 16.06
N ASP A 16 -6.45 -1.34 16.41
CA ASP A 16 -5.94 -0.99 17.71
C ASP A 16 -6.80 0.11 18.33
N HIS A 17 -7.07 -0.01 19.62
CA HIS A 17 -7.89 0.93 20.36
C HIS A 17 -7.03 1.72 21.33
N ILE A 18 -7.18 3.05 21.30
CA ILE A 18 -6.48 3.96 22.21
C ILE A 18 -7.56 4.84 22.85
N GLY A 19 -8.01 4.48 24.05
CA GLY A 19 -9.18 5.10 24.65
C GLY A 19 -10.43 4.86 23.82
N ALA A 20 -11.11 5.92 23.42
CA ALA A 20 -12.26 5.85 22.53
C ALA A 20 -11.88 5.86 21.03
N GLU A 21 -10.60 6.02 20.74
CA GLU A 21 -10.11 6.11 19.37
C GLU A 21 -9.76 4.74 18.80
N VAL A 22 -9.92 4.59 17.48
CA VAL A 22 -9.59 3.35 16.76
C VAL A 22 -8.63 3.69 15.65
N ILE A 23 -7.57 2.90 15.50
CA ILE A 23 -6.68 2.95 14.34
C ILE A 23 -6.79 1.60 13.63
N THR A 24 -7.12 1.63 12.35
CA THR A 24 -7.19 0.44 11.53
C THR A 24 -5.94 0.34 10.68
N THR A 25 -5.24 -0.78 10.76
CA THR A 25 -4.05 -1.09 9.96
C THR A 25 -4.46 -2.04 8.84
N PHE A 26 -4.19 -1.63 7.60
CA PHE A 26 -4.42 -2.47 6.42
C PHE A 26 -3.10 -3.03 5.92
N ASP A 27 -3.07 -4.33 5.70
CA ASP A 27 -1.94 -5.07 5.14
C ASP A 27 -2.21 -5.21 3.64
N LEU A 28 -1.46 -4.45 2.83
CA LEU A 28 -1.60 -4.45 1.38
C LEU A 28 -0.52 -5.38 0.81
N ARG A 29 -0.86 -6.65 0.67
CA ARG A 29 0.10 -7.67 0.27
C ARG A 29 0.18 -7.76 -1.24
N MET A 30 1.30 -7.34 -1.83
CA MET A 30 1.49 -7.24 -3.28
C MET A 30 2.18 -8.43 -3.90
N THR A 31 2.97 -9.18 -3.13
CA THR A 31 3.63 -10.39 -3.61
C THR A 31 3.34 -11.55 -2.66
N SER A 32 3.41 -12.78 -3.20
CA SER A 32 3.24 -13.99 -2.40
C SER A 32 4.50 -14.23 -1.55
N PRO A 33 4.40 -14.11 -0.22
CA PRO A 33 5.57 -14.30 0.64
C PRO A 33 6.19 -15.67 0.44
N ASN A 34 7.52 -15.69 0.27
CA ASN A 34 8.33 -16.91 0.11
C ASN A 34 8.06 -17.74 -1.15
N GLU A 35 7.14 -17.30 -2.01
CA GLU A 35 6.78 -18.03 -3.24
C GLU A 35 7.23 -17.32 -4.51
N GLU A 36 7.54 -16.03 -4.43
CA GLU A 36 8.03 -15.25 -5.55
C GLU A 36 9.03 -14.20 -5.07
N PRO A 37 9.84 -13.63 -5.99
CA PRO A 37 10.78 -12.57 -5.61
C PRO A 37 10.08 -11.37 -5.00
N VAL A 38 10.71 -10.80 -3.98
CA VAL A 38 10.21 -9.57 -3.37
C VAL A 38 10.48 -8.36 -4.27
N MET A 39 9.79 -7.27 -3.99
CA MET A 39 10.02 -5.99 -4.68
C MET A 39 11.41 -5.45 -4.31
N ASN A 40 12.03 -4.72 -5.24
CA ASN A 40 13.31 -4.07 -4.97
C ASN A 40 13.11 -2.73 -4.27
N THR A 41 14.17 -2.24 -3.62
CA THR A 41 14.09 -1.05 -2.79
C THR A 41 13.66 0.20 -3.56
N ALA A 42 14.17 0.39 -4.78
CA ALA A 42 13.86 1.58 -5.57
C ALA A 42 12.37 1.67 -5.94
N GLU A 43 11.77 0.57 -6.34
CA GLU A 43 10.36 0.53 -6.70
C GLU A 43 9.45 0.65 -5.47
N VAL A 44 9.83 0.01 -4.37
CA VAL A 44 9.13 0.16 -3.09
C VAL A 44 9.16 1.60 -2.62
N HIS A 45 10.33 2.24 -2.67
CA HIS A 45 10.50 3.63 -2.28
C HIS A 45 9.67 4.58 -3.15
N THR A 46 9.62 4.32 -4.45
CA THR A 46 8.78 5.09 -5.38
C THR A 46 7.30 4.97 -5.05
N ILE A 47 6.82 3.75 -4.81
CA ILE A 47 5.42 3.51 -4.43
C ILE A 47 5.10 4.23 -3.12
N GLU A 48 6.02 4.22 -2.17
CA GLU A 48 5.84 4.92 -0.89
C GLU A 48 5.62 6.43 -1.11
N HIS A 49 6.47 7.07 -1.91
CA HIS A 49 6.34 8.49 -2.20
C HIS A 49 5.04 8.82 -2.93
N LEU A 50 4.67 8.03 -3.94
CA LEU A 50 3.46 8.25 -4.71
C LEU A 50 2.20 8.00 -3.88
N GLY A 51 2.18 6.93 -3.10
CA GLY A 51 1.06 6.63 -2.23
C GLY A 51 0.86 7.68 -1.15
N ALA A 52 1.94 8.14 -0.52
CA ALA A 52 1.89 9.20 0.47
C ALA A 52 1.36 10.51 -0.14
N THR A 53 1.79 10.84 -1.35
CA THR A 53 1.33 12.03 -2.06
C THR A 53 -0.16 11.93 -2.37
N PHE A 54 -0.61 10.79 -2.86
CA PHE A 54 -2.02 10.55 -3.16
C PHE A 54 -2.88 10.76 -1.90
N LEU A 55 -2.49 10.14 -0.80
CA LEU A 55 -3.25 10.20 0.45
C LEU A 55 -3.28 11.62 1.04
N ARG A 56 -2.16 12.34 0.99
CA ARG A 56 -2.07 13.72 1.48
C ARG A 56 -2.99 14.67 0.74
N ASN A 57 -3.29 14.37 -0.52
CA ASN A 57 -4.12 15.22 -1.37
C ASN A 57 -5.56 14.71 -1.49
N HIS A 58 -5.88 13.58 -0.85
CA HIS A 58 -7.21 13.00 -0.95
C HIS A 58 -8.19 13.80 -0.09
N PRO A 59 -9.33 14.27 -0.65
CA PRO A 59 -10.25 15.13 0.08
C PRO A 59 -10.86 14.48 1.31
N GLU A 60 -11.07 13.17 1.29
CA GLU A 60 -11.70 12.44 2.39
C GLU A 60 -10.69 11.86 3.39
N TYR A 61 -9.56 11.34 2.90
CA TYR A 61 -8.63 10.56 3.73
C TYR A 61 -7.38 11.31 4.19
N LYS A 62 -7.15 12.54 3.70
CA LYS A 62 -5.94 13.30 4.09
C LYS A 62 -5.81 13.49 5.60
N ASP A 63 -6.93 13.71 6.29
CA ASP A 63 -6.94 13.94 7.74
C ASP A 63 -7.08 12.65 8.54
N LYS A 64 -7.27 11.52 7.88
CA LYS A 64 -7.40 10.20 8.52
C LYS A 64 -6.15 9.36 8.37
N THR A 65 -5.24 9.72 7.49
CA THR A 65 -4.04 8.94 7.24
C THR A 65 -3.04 9.14 8.38
N VAL A 66 -2.72 8.05 9.06
CA VAL A 66 -1.72 8.04 10.12
C VAL A 66 -0.36 7.67 9.56
N TYR A 67 -0.31 6.68 8.66
CA TYR A 67 0.95 6.21 8.10
C TYR A 67 0.69 5.37 6.84
N PHE A 68 1.58 5.50 5.87
CA PHE A 68 1.67 4.59 4.73
C PHE A 68 3.15 4.30 4.49
N GLY A 69 3.54 3.03 4.50
CA GLY A 69 4.94 2.67 4.29
C GLY A 69 5.14 1.20 4.03
N PRO A 70 6.32 0.83 3.54
CA PRO A 70 6.61 -0.54 3.15
C PRO A 70 6.85 -1.45 4.34
N MET A 71 6.56 -2.74 4.12
CA MET A 71 6.97 -3.80 5.04
C MET A 71 8.47 -4.05 4.88
N GLY A 72 9.14 -4.37 5.98
CA GLY A 72 10.57 -4.68 5.94
C GLY A 72 10.92 -5.86 5.04
N CYS A 73 10.00 -6.82 4.86
CA CYS A 73 10.20 -7.97 3.97
C CYS A 73 9.97 -7.64 2.49
N ARG A 74 9.52 -6.44 2.17
CA ARG A 74 9.30 -5.96 0.80
C ARG A 74 8.27 -6.75 0.00
N THR A 75 7.27 -7.31 0.69
CA THR A 75 6.16 -8.02 0.03
C THR A 75 4.90 -7.17 -0.06
N GLY A 76 4.87 -6.02 0.55
CA GLY A 76 3.71 -5.13 0.52
C GLY A 76 3.90 -3.89 1.38
N PHE A 77 2.78 -3.26 1.71
CA PHE A 77 2.74 -2.00 2.45
C PHE A 77 1.74 -2.07 3.59
N TYR A 78 1.96 -1.25 4.59
CA TYR A 78 0.97 -0.99 5.64
C TYR A 78 0.35 0.39 5.43
N LEU A 79 -0.97 0.45 5.57
CA LEU A 79 -1.72 1.69 5.59
C LEU A 79 -2.46 1.77 6.92
N LEU A 80 -2.18 2.81 7.69
CA LEU A 80 -2.84 3.06 8.97
C LEU A 80 -3.77 4.25 8.84
N LEU A 81 -5.05 4.02 9.13
CA LEU A 81 -6.06 5.06 9.07
C LEU A 81 -6.77 5.21 10.42
N ALA A 82 -7.05 6.44 10.79
CA ALA A 82 -7.89 6.72 11.96
C ALA A 82 -9.34 6.36 11.63
N GLY A 83 -9.98 5.63 12.53
CA GLY A 83 -11.38 5.24 12.40
C GLY A 83 -11.58 3.74 12.35
N ASP A 84 -12.82 3.33 12.51
CA ASP A 84 -13.26 1.93 12.41
C ASP A 84 -13.67 1.63 10.97
N LEU A 85 -12.71 1.14 10.19
CA LEU A 85 -12.89 0.90 8.76
C LEU A 85 -12.75 -0.58 8.45
N SER A 86 -13.56 -1.06 7.50
CA SER A 86 -13.48 -2.44 7.03
C SER A 86 -12.55 -2.53 5.82
N SER A 87 -12.08 -3.75 5.53
CA SER A 87 -11.29 -3.99 4.32
C SER A 87 -12.09 -3.67 3.06
N LYS A 88 -13.40 -3.93 3.06
CA LYS A 88 -14.28 -3.58 1.95
C LYS A 88 -14.38 -2.07 1.72
N ASP A 89 -14.37 -1.29 2.81
CA ASP A 89 -14.44 0.17 2.71
C ASP A 89 -13.20 0.75 2.05
N ILE A 90 -12.08 0.08 2.19
CA ILE A 90 -10.79 0.59 1.74
C ILE A 90 -10.43 0.18 0.30
N VAL A 91 -11.06 -0.87 -0.24
CA VAL A 91 -10.76 -1.34 -1.60
C VAL A 91 -10.94 -0.24 -2.65
N PRO A 92 -12.04 0.54 -2.65
CA PRO A 92 -12.16 1.64 -3.63
C PRO A 92 -11.04 2.68 -3.53
N LEU A 93 -10.62 3.01 -2.32
CA LEU A 93 -9.49 3.94 -2.11
C LEU A 93 -8.19 3.35 -2.66
N MET A 94 -7.96 2.06 -2.44
CA MET A 94 -6.77 1.40 -2.94
C MET A 94 -6.76 1.31 -4.47
N VAL A 95 -7.91 1.06 -5.07
CA VAL A 95 -8.04 1.10 -6.53
C VAL A 95 -7.63 2.48 -7.06
N GLU A 96 -8.17 3.55 -6.48
CA GLU A 96 -7.82 4.93 -6.86
C GLU A 96 -6.32 5.19 -6.70
N MET A 97 -5.75 4.79 -5.56
CA MET A 97 -4.34 5.04 -5.26
C MET A 97 -3.41 4.30 -6.23
N PHE A 98 -3.68 3.03 -6.48
CA PHE A 98 -2.82 2.24 -7.36
C PHE A 98 -3.04 2.58 -8.84
N GLU A 99 -4.22 3.06 -9.22
CA GLU A 99 -4.41 3.65 -10.56
C GLU A 99 -3.59 4.93 -10.72
N PHE A 100 -3.55 5.76 -9.69
CA PHE A 100 -2.70 6.94 -9.67
C PHE A 100 -1.22 6.57 -9.83
N ILE A 101 -0.75 5.56 -9.12
CA ILE A 101 0.65 5.10 -9.21
C ILE A 101 0.94 4.47 -10.58
N ARG A 102 0.02 3.66 -11.11
CA ARG A 102 0.15 3.03 -12.42
C ARG A 102 0.32 4.07 -13.52
N ASP A 103 -0.46 5.14 -13.45
CA ASP A 103 -0.54 6.14 -14.52
C ASP A 103 0.38 7.34 -14.32
N TYR A 104 1.09 7.40 -13.19
CA TYR A 104 1.93 8.54 -12.87
C TYR A 104 3.08 8.69 -13.86
N LYS A 105 3.32 9.95 -14.28
CA LYS A 105 4.43 10.33 -15.17
C LYS A 105 5.10 11.57 -14.63
N GLY A 106 6.40 11.69 -14.91
CA GLY A 106 7.18 12.83 -14.47
C GLY A 106 8.00 12.55 -13.23
N GLU A 107 8.46 13.59 -12.57
CA GLU A 107 9.30 13.47 -11.39
C GLU A 107 8.50 12.92 -10.20
N VAL A 108 9.10 11.98 -9.48
CA VAL A 108 8.48 11.43 -8.28
C VAL A 108 8.42 12.52 -7.21
N PRO A 109 7.25 12.78 -6.62
CA PRO A 109 7.12 13.81 -5.58
C PRO A 109 8.04 13.52 -4.40
N GLY A 110 8.72 14.56 -3.91
CA GLY A 110 9.62 14.43 -2.77
C GLY A 110 10.97 13.76 -3.09
N ALA A 111 11.22 13.39 -4.34
CA ALA A 111 12.49 12.81 -4.77
C ALA A 111 13.53 13.89 -4.99
N SER A 112 13.90 14.60 -3.92
CA SER A 112 14.88 15.66 -3.94
C SER A 112 15.74 15.62 -2.67
N PRO A 113 16.94 16.16 -2.71
CA PRO A 113 17.81 16.17 -1.52
C PRO A 113 17.21 16.92 -0.33
N LYS A 114 16.32 17.85 -0.60
CA LYS A 114 15.64 18.62 0.44
C LYS A 114 14.61 17.78 1.21
N ASP A 115 13.92 16.89 0.50
CA ASP A 115 12.76 16.19 1.04
C ASP A 115 13.05 14.73 1.40
N CYS A 116 14.12 14.15 0.87
CA CYS A 116 14.39 12.73 1.06
C CYS A 116 15.89 12.45 1.19
N GLY A 117 16.26 11.69 2.20
CA GLY A 117 17.65 11.31 2.45
C GLY A 117 18.23 10.32 1.45
N ASN A 118 17.40 9.75 0.57
CA ASN A 118 17.83 8.78 -0.43
C ASN A 118 17.05 8.99 -1.75
N TYR A 119 17.02 10.21 -2.21
CA TYR A 119 16.16 10.63 -3.31
C TYR A 119 16.52 10.01 -4.68
N LEU A 120 17.72 9.48 -4.81
CA LEU A 120 18.15 8.82 -6.05
C LEU A 120 17.67 7.37 -6.17
N ASP A 121 17.22 6.77 -5.07
CA ASP A 121 16.75 5.37 -5.06
C ASP A 121 15.29 5.30 -5.48
N MET A 122 15.03 5.57 -6.76
CA MET A 122 13.69 5.58 -7.33
C MET A 122 13.66 4.77 -8.64
N ASN A 123 12.54 4.13 -8.92
CA ASN A 123 12.28 3.45 -10.18
C ASN A 123 10.80 3.57 -10.53
N LEU A 124 10.45 4.64 -11.23
CA LEU A 124 9.06 4.91 -11.58
C LEU A 124 8.48 3.85 -12.52
N GLY A 125 9.26 3.41 -13.52
CA GLY A 125 8.78 2.40 -14.46
C GLY A 125 8.36 1.11 -13.77
N MET A 126 9.17 0.63 -12.82
CA MET A 126 8.83 -0.56 -12.05
C MET A 126 7.67 -0.31 -11.08
N ALA A 127 7.59 0.88 -10.50
CA ALA A 127 6.45 1.23 -9.65
C ALA A 127 5.14 1.21 -10.44
N ASN A 128 5.13 1.77 -11.64
CA ASN A 128 3.97 1.72 -12.54
C ASN A 128 3.57 0.27 -12.84
N TYR A 129 4.54 -0.56 -13.17
CA TYR A 129 4.32 -1.97 -13.49
C TYR A 129 3.74 -2.74 -12.31
N LEU A 130 4.31 -2.57 -11.13
CA LEU A 130 3.86 -3.26 -9.92
C LEU A 130 2.45 -2.81 -9.50
N ALA A 131 2.15 -1.53 -9.66
CA ALA A 131 0.81 -1.02 -9.40
C ALA A 131 -0.20 -1.65 -10.35
N LYS A 132 0.12 -1.73 -11.65
CA LYS A 132 -0.73 -2.39 -12.62
C LYS A 132 -0.95 -3.87 -12.29
N ARG A 133 0.12 -4.55 -11.90
CA ARG A 133 0.05 -5.96 -11.53
C ARG A 133 -0.86 -6.18 -10.31
N TYR A 134 -0.74 -5.34 -9.30
CA TYR A 134 -1.56 -5.43 -8.10
C TYR A 134 -3.04 -5.17 -8.40
N LEU A 135 -3.32 -4.17 -9.24
CA LEU A 135 -4.68 -3.90 -9.71
C LEU A 135 -5.27 -5.09 -10.46
N ASP A 136 -4.56 -5.58 -11.47
CA ASP A 136 -5.06 -6.63 -12.36
C ASP A 136 -5.22 -7.98 -11.64
N ASN A 137 -4.29 -8.32 -10.77
CA ASN A 137 -4.26 -9.64 -10.12
C ASN A 137 -5.05 -9.68 -8.81
N VAL A 138 -5.25 -8.55 -8.17
CA VAL A 138 -5.87 -8.49 -6.83
C VAL A 138 -7.03 -7.52 -6.77
N LEU A 139 -6.77 -6.22 -6.86
CA LEU A 139 -7.77 -5.20 -6.50
C LEU A 139 -9.01 -5.24 -7.39
N TYR A 140 -8.87 -5.49 -8.69
CA TYR A 140 -10.02 -5.58 -9.59
C TYR A 140 -10.81 -6.88 -9.45
N ASN A 141 -10.23 -7.90 -8.81
CA ASN A 141 -10.83 -9.23 -8.68
C ASN A 141 -10.96 -9.65 -7.22
N ILE A 142 -10.94 -8.71 -6.31
CA ILE A 142 -10.95 -9.03 -4.88
C ILE A 142 -12.32 -9.55 -4.45
N ASP A 143 -12.32 -10.63 -3.65
CA ASP A 143 -13.51 -11.20 -3.06
C ASP A 143 -13.36 -11.24 -1.52
N ASP A 144 -14.41 -11.69 -0.83
CA ASP A 144 -14.42 -11.69 0.64
C ASP A 144 -13.31 -12.54 1.24
N SER A 145 -12.85 -13.59 0.56
CA SER A 145 -11.81 -14.48 1.09
C SER A 145 -10.44 -13.78 1.21
N ARG A 146 -10.25 -12.70 0.44
CA ARG A 146 -9.00 -11.92 0.45
C ARG A 146 -9.01 -10.74 1.40
N LEU A 147 -10.12 -10.54 2.11
CA LEU A 147 -10.32 -9.39 2.99
C LEU A 147 -10.12 -9.74 4.47
N VAL A 148 -9.95 -11.00 4.79
CA VAL A 148 -9.74 -11.47 6.16
C VAL A 148 -8.51 -12.38 6.23
N TYR A 149 -7.82 -12.34 7.37
CA TYR A 149 -6.68 -13.21 7.58
C TYR A 149 -7.13 -14.68 7.59
N PRO A 150 -6.35 -15.59 6.99
CA PRO A 150 -6.62 -17.02 7.09
C PRO A 150 -6.55 -17.47 8.55
N GLU A 151 -7.44 -18.38 8.90
CA GLU A 151 -7.44 -18.99 10.23
C GLU A 151 -6.40 -20.10 10.35
#